data_c59befd2563f68274e459b216886f7e3
#
_entry.id   c59befd2563f68274e459b216886f7e3
#
_cell.length_a   1.000
_cell.length_b   1.000
_cell.length_c   1.000
_cell.angle_alpha   90.00
_cell.angle_beta   90.00
_cell.angle_gamma   90.00
#
_symmetry.space_group_name_H-M   'P 1'
#
loop_
_entity.id
_entity.type
_entity.pdbx_description
1 polymer ?
#
loop_
_entity_poly.entity_id
_entity_poly.type
_entity_poly.pdbx_seq_one_letter_code
_entity_poly.pdbx_strand_id
1 'polypeptide(L)'
;MIQVHTCVSVHCDQCGDALGSPEFEAHYRTERAALNAATTERWRPGPGGRLLCSACAPILTCEAQGHESSAWRHPVLPEGLVAVSEYRHCWRCCELESRPATHNRRGGGEPR
;
A
#
# COMPACT_ATOMS: atom_id res chain seq x y z
N MET A 1 0.12 11.90 -45.51
CA MET A 1 -1.07 11.12 -45.17
C MET A 1 -1.45 11.30 -43.73
N ILE A 2 -2.73 11.43 -43.46
CA ILE A 2 -3.23 11.58 -42.09
C ILE A 2 -3.73 10.23 -41.61
N GLN A 3 -3.28 9.83 -40.43
CA GLN A 3 -3.74 8.58 -39.83
C GLN A 3 -4.35 8.90 -38.47
N VAL A 4 -5.44 8.21 -38.15
CA VAL A 4 -6.10 8.37 -36.88
C VAL A 4 -5.83 7.13 -36.06
N HIS A 5 -5.32 7.34 -34.84
CA HIS A 5 -5.02 6.24 -33.95
C HIS A 5 -5.86 6.36 -32.70
N THR A 6 -6.43 5.25 -32.28
CA THR A 6 -7.14 5.16 -31.01
C THR A 6 -6.26 4.43 -30.03
N CYS A 7 -6.07 5.00 -28.87
CA CYS A 7 -5.28 4.36 -27.83
C CYS A 7 -6.01 4.49 -26.48
N VAL A 8 -5.55 3.67 -25.52
CA VAL A 8 -6.17 3.52 -24.23
C VAL A 8 -5.16 3.93 -23.18
N SER A 9 -5.57 4.75 -22.21
CA SER A 9 -4.76 5.06 -21.05
C SER A 9 -5.48 4.52 -19.82
N VAL A 10 -4.70 4.35 -18.73
CA VAL A 10 -5.22 3.78 -17.50
C VAL A 10 -5.04 4.80 -16.38
N HIS A 11 -6.10 5.06 -15.64
CA HIS A 11 -6.08 6.02 -14.55
C HIS A 11 -6.63 5.38 -13.29
N CYS A 12 -6.06 5.74 -12.16
CA CYS A 12 -6.55 5.25 -10.87
C CYS A 12 -7.88 5.93 -10.58
N ASP A 13 -8.88 5.11 -10.22
CA ASP A 13 -10.20 5.64 -9.90
C ASP A 13 -10.27 6.38 -8.58
N GLN A 14 -9.21 6.27 -7.77
CA GLN A 14 -9.19 6.95 -6.47
C GLN A 14 -8.42 8.26 -6.53
N CYS A 15 -7.19 8.26 -7.06
CA CYS A 15 -6.35 9.45 -7.05
C CYS A 15 -6.21 10.12 -8.41
N GLY A 16 -6.62 9.43 -9.48
CA GLY A 16 -6.56 10.01 -10.81
C GLY A 16 -5.22 9.88 -11.51
N ASP A 17 -4.21 9.32 -10.82
CA ASP A 17 -2.89 9.17 -11.43
C ASP A 17 -2.95 8.23 -12.62
N ALA A 18 -2.20 8.56 -13.66
CA ALA A 18 -2.13 7.72 -14.85
C ALA A 18 -1.03 6.69 -14.71
N LEU A 19 -1.23 5.54 -15.33
CA LEU A 19 -0.19 4.53 -15.44
C LEU A 19 0.88 5.05 -16.38
N GLY A 20 2.15 4.92 -15.98
CA GLY A 20 3.28 5.40 -16.73
C GLY A 20 4.24 6.13 -15.83
N SER A 21 5.05 7.00 -16.40
CA SER A 21 5.97 7.81 -15.60
C SER A 21 5.27 9.10 -15.19
N PRO A 22 5.82 9.84 -14.21
CA PRO A 22 5.23 11.12 -13.83
C PRO A 22 5.15 12.13 -14.97
N GLU A 23 5.97 11.96 -16.00
CA GLU A 23 6.03 12.91 -17.11
C GLU A 23 5.24 12.45 -18.32
N PHE A 24 4.91 11.17 -18.38
CA PHE A 24 4.20 10.60 -19.51
C PHE A 24 3.11 9.67 -19.07
N GLU A 25 1.95 9.85 -19.62
CA GLU A 25 0.88 8.91 -19.50
C GLU A 25 1.13 7.79 -20.52
N ALA A 26 1.12 6.54 -20.09
CA ALA A 26 1.32 5.43 -21.00
C ALA A 26 0.06 5.17 -21.80
N HIS A 27 0.22 4.89 -23.09
CA HIS A 27 -0.90 4.60 -23.98
C HIS A 27 -0.74 3.21 -24.57
N TYR A 28 -1.85 2.50 -24.69
CA TYR A 28 -1.88 1.14 -25.16
C TYR A 28 -2.88 1.01 -26.30
N ARG A 29 -2.67 0.03 -27.17
CA ARG A 29 -3.55 -0.15 -28.31
C ARG A 29 -4.89 -0.73 -27.93
N THR A 30 -4.93 -1.58 -26.91
CA THR A 30 -6.15 -2.28 -26.54
C THR A 30 -6.33 -2.19 -25.03
N GLU A 31 -7.57 -2.38 -24.61
CA GLU A 31 -7.89 -2.43 -23.20
C GLU A 31 -7.18 -3.57 -22.50
N ARG A 32 -7.09 -4.74 -23.17
CA ARG A 32 -6.39 -5.90 -22.61
C ARG A 32 -4.92 -5.58 -22.35
N ALA A 33 -4.24 -4.94 -23.31
CA ALA A 33 -2.84 -4.58 -23.14
C ALA A 33 -2.68 -3.61 -21.97
N ALA A 34 -3.59 -2.65 -21.86
CA ALA A 34 -3.58 -1.67 -20.78
C ALA A 34 -3.75 -2.35 -19.42
N LEU A 35 -4.72 -3.27 -19.31
CA LEU A 35 -4.97 -3.96 -18.05
C LEU A 35 -3.82 -4.90 -17.68
N ASN A 36 -3.20 -5.53 -18.66
CA ASN A 36 -2.03 -6.38 -18.39
C ASN A 36 -0.88 -5.54 -17.84
N ALA A 37 -0.65 -4.38 -18.42
CA ALA A 37 0.40 -3.48 -17.96
C ALA A 37 0.10 -2.99 -16.54
N ALA A 38 -1.14 -2.63 -16.27
CA ALA A 38 -1.55 -2.19 -14.95
C ALA A 38 -1.33 -3.28 -13.91
N THR A 39 -1.69 -4.52 -14.23
CA THR A 39 -1.50 -5.65 -13.33
C THR A 39 -0.02 -5.87 -13.03
N THR A 40 0.84 -5.74 -14.05
CA THR A 40 2.28 -5.88 -13.86
C THR A 40 2.82 -4.80 -12.93
N GLU A 41 2.23 -3.59 -12.97
CA GLU A 41 2.63 -2.50 -12.09
C GLU A 41 1.89 -2.54 -10.76
N ARG A 42 1.25 -3.66 -10.44
CA ARG A 42 0.59 -3.89 -9.16
C ARG A 42 -0.67 -3.07 -8.93
N TRP A 43 -1.27 -2.61 -10.00
CA TRP A 43 -2.60 -2.03 -9.93
C TRP A 43 -3.58 -3.17 -9.69
N ARG A 44 -4.64 -2.92 -8.95
CA ARG A 44 -5.58 -3.97 -8.57
C ARG A 44 -7.02 -3.46 -8.68
N PRO A 45 -7.95 -4.36 -8.95
CA PRO A 45 -9.36 -4.00 -8.90
C PRO A 45 -9.77 -3.70 -7.47
N GLY A 46 -10.67 -2.76 -7.32
CA GLY A 46 -11.23 -2.39 -6.03
C GLY A 46 -12.73 -2.61 -6.01
N PRO A 47 -13.37 -2.22 -4.91
CA PRO A 47 -14.81 -2.37 -4.79
C PRO A 47 -15.54 -1.62 -5.88
N GLY A 48 -16.65 -2.17 -6.35
CA GLY A 48 -17.49 -1.48 -7.33
C GLY A 48 -16.91 -1.42 -8.72
N GLY A 49 -16.00 -2.31 -9.07
CA GLY A 49 -15.41 -2.34 -10.41
C GLY A 49 -14.36 -1.27 -10.65
N ARG A 50 -13.87 -0.64 -9.60
CA ARG A 50 -12.85 0.39 -9.72
C ARG A 50 -11.49 -0.23 -9.98
N LEU A 51 -10.61 0.55 -10.60
CA LEU A 51 -9.22 0.15 -10.80
C LEU A 51 -8.35 1.09 -9.98
N LEU A 52 -7.51 0.52 -9.12
CA LEU A 52 -6.73 1.29 -8.16
C LEU A 52 -5.25 1.11 -8.41
N CYS A 53 -4.49 2.19 -8.30
CA CYS A 53 -3.04 2.14 -8.50
C CYS A 53 -2.35 1.43 -7.34
N SER A 54 -1.05 1.19 -7.51
CA SER A 54 -0.28 0.43 -6.52
C SER A 54 -0.20 1.12 -5.17
N ALA A 55 -0.41 2.43 -5.11
CA ALA A 55 -0.43 3.16 -3.85
C ALA A 55 -1.81 3.11 -3.19
N CYS A 56 -2.87 3.26 -3.98
CA CYS A 56 -4.24 3.33 -3.44
C CYS A 56 -4.83 1.97 -3.12
N ALA A 57 -4.49 0.94 -3.91
CA ALA A 57 -5.09 -0.37 -3.74
C ALA A 57 -4.85 -0.96 -2.34
N PRO A 58 -3.61 -0.94 -1.80
CA PRO A 58 -3.41 -1.49 -0.46
C PRO A 58 -4.15 -0.71 0.62
N ILE A 59 -4.20 0.61 0.47
CA ILE A 59 -4.85 1.47 1.47
C ILE A 59 -6.34 1.16 1.54
N LEU A 60 -7.01 1.12 0.38
CA LEU A 60 -8.44 0.87 0.36
C LEU A 60 -8.77 -0.57 0.73
N THR A 61 -7.90 -1.52 0.42
CA THR A 61 -8.08 -2.90 0.86
C THR A 61 -8.03 -2.98 2.38
N CYS A 62 -7.09 -2.26 2.99
CA CYS A 62 -6.99 -2.24 4.45
C CYS A 62 -8.20 -1.59 5.09
N GLU A 63 -8.75 -0.54 4.48
CA GLU A 63 -9.96 0.08 4.99
C GLU A 63 -11.14 -0.88 4.97
N ALA A 64 -11.21 -1.73 3.95
CA ALA A 64 -12.32 -2.67 3.81
C ALA A 64 -12.14 -3.93 4.63
N GLN A 65 -10.92 -4.43 4.76
CA GLN A 65 -10.64 -5.74 5.33
C GLN A 65 -9.81 -5.71 6.60
N GLY A 66 -9.31 -4.54 6.97
CA GLY A 66 -8.40 -4.41 8.11
C GLY A 66 -6.96 -4.61 7.71
N HIS A 67 -6.06 -4.20 8.58
CA HIS A 67 -4.63 -4.28 8.34
C HIS A 67 -4.10 -5.68 8.61
N GLU A 68 -3.07 -6.04 7.85
CA GLU A 68 -2.29 -7.25 8.12
C GLU A 68 -1.01 -6.81 8.81
N SER A 69 -1.09 -6.58 10.10
CA SER A 69 0.00 -5.97 10.84
C SER A 69 1.09 -6.98 11.21
N SER A 70 2.32 -6.49 11.22
CA SER A 70 3.45 -7.27 11.69
C SER A 70 3.35 -7.45 13.20
N ALA A 71 4.21 -8.27 13.77
CA ALA A 71 4.33 -8.34 15.21
C ALA A 71 4.85 -7.00 15.74
N TRP A 72 4.55 -6.72 16.99
CA TRP A 72 5.08 -5.53 17.64
C TRP A 72 6.59 -5.67 17.81
N ARG A 73 7.31 -4.59 17.57
CA ARG A 73 8.77 -4.58 17.61
C ARG A 73 9.26 -3.42 18.46
N HIS A 74 10.46 -3.60 18.98
CA HIS A 74 11.15 -2.54 19.71
C HIS A 74 12.30 -2.02 18.87
N PRO A 75 12.59 -0.72 18.93
CA PRO A 75 13.80 -0.22 18.30
C PRO A 75 15.03 -0.84 18.98
N VAL A 76 16.09 -0.99 18.20
CA VAL A 76 17.37 -1.46 18.76
C VAL A 76 18.05 -0.24 19.36
N LEU A 77 18.30 -0.29 20.67
CA LEU A 77 18.87 0.84 21.41
C LEU A 77 20.23 0.48 21.97
N PRO A 78 21.07 1.49 22.20
CA PRO A 78 22.33 1.24 22.92
C PRO A 78 22.09 0.65 24.29
N GLU A 79 23.10 -0.02 24.80
CA GLU A 79 23.04 -0.63 26.11
C GLU A 79 22.72 0.43 27.16
N GLY A 80 21.88 0.08 28.11
CA GLY A 80 21.48 0.99 29.17
C GLY A 80 20.25 1.82 28.85
N LEU A 81 19.77 1.77 27.63
CA LEU A 81 18.56 2.49 27.25
C LEU A 81 17.40 1.52 27.09
N VAL A 82 16.23 1.99 27.41
CA VAL A 82 15.00 1.19 27.33
C VAL A 82 14.04 1.85 26.37
N ALA A 83 13.49 1.07 25.49
CA ALA A 83 12.50 1.60 24.53
C ALA A 83 11.23 2.02 25.29
N VAL A 84 10.74 3.20 24.98
CA VAL A 84 9.51 3.71 25.60
C VAL A 84 8.29 3.39 24.77
N SER A 85 8.48 2.94 23.55
CA SER A 85 7.37 2.56 22.68
C SER A 85 7.76 1.39 21.81
N GLU A 86 6.77 0.70 21.35
CA GLU A 86 6.97 -0.35 20.36
C GLU A 86 6.12 -0.01 19.16
N TYR A 87 6.44 -0.61 18.02
CA TYR A 87 5.81 -0.27 16.76
C TYR A 87 5.55 -1.53 15.93
N ARG A 88 4.64 -1.40 14.99
CA ARG A 88 4.40 -2.41 13.96
C ARG A 88 3.91 -1.71 12.71
N HIS A 89 3.95 -2.44 11.60
CA HIS A 89 3.48 -1.89 10.33
C HIS A 89 2.57 -2.89 9.64
N CYS A 90 1.74 -2.38 8.75
CA CYS A 90 0.90 -3.22 7.91
C CYS A 90 1.73 -3.71 6.73
N TRP A 91 1.72 -5.03 6.50
CA TRP A 91 2.43 -5.60 5.37
C TRP A 91 1.85 -5.16 4.03
N ARG A 92 0.60 -4.72 4.03
CA ARG A 92 -0.09 -4.36 2.80
C ARG A 92 0.05 -2.88 2.46
N CYS A 93 -0.29 -1.99 3.37
CA CYS A 93 -0.29 -0.55 3.11
C CYS A 93 0.87 0.19 3.77
N CYS A 94 1.66 -0.50 4.57
CA CYS A 94 2.83 0.04 5.26
C CYS A 94 2.51 1.09 6.32
N GLU A 95 1.26 1.21 6.72
CA GLU A 95 0.90 2.14 7.78
C GLU A 95 1.57 1.73 9.08
N LEU A 96 2.17 2.70 9.77
CA LEU A 96 2.91 2.45 11.00
C LEU A 96 2.02 2.73 12.20
N GLU A 97 2.02 1.82 13.16
CA GLU A 97 1.33 2.00 14.43
C GLU A 97 2.35 1.98 15.55
N SER A 98 2.10 2.72 16.61
CA SER A 98 2.96 2.69 17.79
C SER A 98 2.10 2.65 19.03
N ARG A 99 2.69 2.15 20.12
CA ARG A 99 2.04 2.14 21.42
C ARG A 99 3.12 2.17 22.48
N PRO A 100 2.78 2.52 23.76
CA PRO A 100 3.77 2.47 24.82
C PRO A 100 4.30 1.04 24.99
N ALA A 101 5.60 0.90 25.22
CA ALA A 101 6.20 -0.40 25.46
C ALA A 101 5.73 -0.95 26.79
N THR A 102 5.44 -2.27 26.87
CA THR A 102 5.12 -2.94 28.12
C THR A 102 6.41 -3.54 28.65
N HIS A 103 6.89 -2.98 29.70
CA HIS A 103 8.09 -3.55 30.25
C HIS A 103 7.77 -4.56 31.28
N ASN A 104 7.64 -4.98 31.61
CA ASN A 104 7.38 -5.67 32.50
C ASN A 104 7.48 -6.45 32.97
N ARG A 105 7.43 -6.26 32.95
CA ARG A 105 7.21 -6.69 33.37
C ARG A 105 7.41 -7.45 34.00
N ARG A 106 7.52 -7.69 34.35
CA ARG A 106 7.45 -8.31 34.94
C ARG A 106 7.04 -8.87 35.21
N GLY A 107 7.17 -8.99 35.09
CA GLY A 107 6.67 -9.56 35.13
C GLY A 107 5.77 -9.72 35.14
N GLY A 108 5.67 -9.47 35.22
CA GLY A 108 4.68 -9.45 35.23
C GLY A 108 3.90 -9.67 34.67
N GLY A 109 3.99 -9.87 34.50
CA GLY A 109 3.17 -10.28 34.03
C GLY A 109 1.96 -9.91 33.79
N GLU A 110 1.80 -9.37 33.45
CA GLU A 110 0.70 -9.10 33.15
C GLU A 110 0.26 -9.71 32.07
N PRO A 111 -0.65 -10.20 32.06
CA PRO A 111 -1.14 -10.86 30.96
C PRO A 111 -1.53 -9.91 29.99
N ARG A 112 -1.62 -10.28 28.95
CA ARG A 112 -1.87 -9.40 28.01
C ARG A 112 -2.77 -9.85 27.06
#